data_25e68dbbefe9cbbe4bb4508ce2bc0745
#
_entry.id   25e68dbbefe9cbbe4bb4508ce2bc0745
#
_cell.length_a   1.000
_cell.length_b   1.000
_cell.length_c   1.000
_cell.angle_alpha   90.00
_cell.angle_beta   90.00
_cell.angle_gamma   90.00
#
_symmetry.space_group_name_H-M   'P 1'
#
loop_
_entity.id
_entity.type
_entity.pdbx_description
1 polymer ?
#
loop_
_entity_poly.entity_id
_entity_poly.type
_entity_poly.pdbx_seq_one_letter_code
_entity_poly.pdbx_strand_id
1 'polypeptide(L)'
;LAAMQRQGAVLLNAQQLAAIKSEVFDCKDGVGCGSAVLNRKWVGANPDALARIAGLNIDASVEMLIAETDANDPFVQEEQMMPLLPIVRANDFSQGLSIAKQSEHGDKHSAMIHTMNVARMTEMGQAMDTTMFVKNGPCMAGLGMGG
;
A
#
# COMPACT_ATOMS: atom_id res chain seq x y z
N LEU A 1 11.76 -2.78 4.67
CA LEU A 1 11.67 -1.44 5.25
C LEU A 1 12.98 -0.68 5.12
N ALA A 2 14.09 -1.18 5.69
CA ALA A 2 15.36 -0.46 5.69
C ALA A 2 15.87 -0.06 4.27
N ALA A 3 15.61 -0.86 3.25
CA ALA A 3 15.97 -0.50 1.87
C ALA A 3 15.15 0.70 1.37
N MET A 4 13.87 0.75 1.68
CA MET A 4 12.99 1.86 1.31
C MET A 4 13.37 3.14 2.04
N GLN A 5 13.70 3.05 3.33
CA GLN A 5 14.20 4.20 4.11
C GLN A 5 15.52 4.75 3.54
N ARG A 6 16.44 3.88 3.07
CA ARG A 6 17.65 4.33 2.37
C ARG A 6 17.38 5.06 1.05
N GLN A 7 16.22 4.83 0.46
CA GLN A 7 15.73 5.53 -0.74
C GLN A 7 14.84 6.74 -0.40
N GLY A 8 14.85 7.20 0.85
CA GLY A 8 14.15 8.40 1.26
C GLY A 8 12.72 8.21 1.77
N ALA A 9 12.21 6.96 1.86
CA ALA A 9 10.90 6.75 2.46
C ALA A 9 10.94 6.96 3.99
N VAL A 10 9.89 7.56 4.54
CA VAL A 10 9.73 7.78 5.98
C VAL A 10 8.86 6.69 6.57
N LEU A 11 9.40 5.94 7.55
CA LEU A 11 8.67 4.90 8.26
C LEU A 11 7.86 5.50 9.41
N LEU A 12 6.55 5.30 9.35
CA LEU A 12 5.61 5.67 10.41
C LEU A 12 5.52 4.56 11.47
N ASN A 13 5.36 4.96 12.73
CA ASN A 13 4.97 4.03 13.79
C ASN A 13 3.43 3.86 13.81
N ALA A 14 2.94 2.90 14.62
CA ALA A 14 1.52 2.58 14.71
C ALA A 14 0.64 3.78 15.15
N GLN A 15 1.14 4.62 16.07
CA GLN A 15 0.42 5.79 16.54
C GLN A 15 0.30 6.86 15.44
N GLN A 16 1.37 7.08 14.68
CA GLN A 16 1.40 8.01 13.55
C GLN A 16 0.47 7.55 12.42
N LEU A 17 0.49 6.25 12.10
CA LEU A 17 -0.43 5.67 11.13
C LEU A 17 -1.89 5.82 11.58
N ALA A 18 -2.19 5.58 12.86
CA ALA A 18 -3.53 5.73 13.41
C ALA A 18 -4.02 7.18 13.35
N ALA A 19 -3.15 8.15 13.60
CA ALA A 19 -3.49 9.58 13.48
C ALA A 19 -3.86 9.95 12.03
N ILE A 20 -3.07 9.50 11.05
CA ILE A 20 -3.37 9.72 9.63
C ILE A 20 -4.69 9.03 9.27
N LYS A 21 -4.86 7.77 9.69
CA LYS A 21 -6.07 6.98 9.41
C LYS A 21 -7.35 7.70 9.87
N SER A 22 -7.35 8.24 11.08
CA SER A 22 -8.51 8.94 11.64
C SER A 22 -8.89 10.23 10.91
N GLU A 23 -7.97 10.84 10.18
CA GLU A 23 -8.22 12.05 9.39
C GLU A 23 -8.59 11.75 7.95
N VAL A 24 -8.01 10.67 7.37
CA VAL A 24 -8.18 10.37 5.94
C VAL A 24 -9.33 9.41 5.65
N PHE A 25 -9.85 8.70 6.66
CA PHE A 25 -11.01 7.84 6.50
C PHE A 25 -12.15 8.27 7.42
N ASP A 26 -13.32 8.46 6.84
CA ASP A 26 -14.56 8.67 7.58
C ASP A 26 -15.16 7.32 7.96
N CYS A 27 -15.28 7.04 9.25
CA CYS A 27 -15.98 5.86 9.76
C CYS A 27 -17.47 6.21 9.93
N LYS A 28 -18.34 5.66 9.11
CA LYS A 28 -19.79 5.94 9.14
C LYS A 28 -20.51 5.32 10.34
N ASP A 29 -19.96 4.28 10.94
CA ASP A 29 -20.57 3.59 12.07
C ASP A 29 -19.56 3.46 13.22
N GLY A 30 -19.83 4.08 14.33
CA GLY A 30 -18.94 4.25 15.48
C GLY A 30 -18.44 2.98 16.21
N VAL A 31 -18.50 1.81 15.60
CA VAL A 31 -17.96 0.54 16.13
C VAL A 31 -17.36 -0.28 14.99
N GLY A 32 -16.04 -0.26 14.87
CA GLY A 32 -15.27 -1.10 13.94
C GLY A 32 -15.52 -0.74 12.46
N CYS A 33 -14.54 -0.12 11.79
CA CYS A 33 -14.65 0.32 10.40
C CYS A 33 -14.89 -0.86 9.43
N GLY A 34 -16.13 -1.33 9.32
CA GLY A 34 -16.54 -2.32 8.31
C GLY A 34 -16.71 -1.72 6.91
N SER A 35 -16.72 -0.38 6.80
CA SER A 35 -16.64 0.36 5.53
C SER A 35 -16.00 1.73 5.81
N ALA A 36 -14.70 1.81 5.69
CA ALA A 36 -13.98 3.08 5.72
C ALA A 36 -14.23 3.80 4.39
N VAL A 37 -14.65 5.05 4.46
CA VAL A 37 -14.83 5.88 3.25
C VAL A 37 -13.70 6.88 3.19
N LEU A 38 -12.93 6.87 2.11
CA LEU A 38 -11.84 7.80 1.88
C LEU A 38 -12.37 9.24 1.83
N ASN A 39 -11.85 10.11 2.67
CA ASN A 39 -12.08 11.54 2.62
C ASN A 39 -11.36 12.13 1.40
N ARG A 40 -12.12 12.53 0.40
CA ARG A 40 -11.62 13.01 -0.89
C ARG A 40 -10.68 14.21 -0.80
N LYS A 41 -10.71 14.95 0.30
CA LYS A 41 -9.79 16.07 0.59
C LYS A 41 -8.31 15.62 0.53
N TRP A 42 -8.04 14.36 0.85
CA TRP A 42 -6.70 13.82 0.96
C TRP A 42 -6.21 13.09 -0.29
N VAL A 43 -7.06 12.87 -1.28
CA VAL A 43 -6.65 12.28 -2.56
C VAL A 43 -5.64 13.18 -3.25
N GLY A 44 -4.49 12.62 -3.60
CA GLY A 44 -3.38 13.35 -4.21
C GLY A 44 -2.60 14.27 -3.26
N ALA A 45 -2.82 14.17 -1.94
CA ALA A 45 -2.06 14.95 -0.96
C ALA A 45 -0.57 14.59 -1.00
N ASN A 46 0.29 15.58 -0.73
CA ASN A 46 1.73 15.36 -0.65
C ASN A 46 2.12 14.63 0.66
N PRO A 47 3.25 13.90 0.70
CA PRO A 47 3.72 13.20 1.91
C PRO A 47 3.86 14.10 3.13
N ASP A 48 4.33 15.33 2.96
CA ASP A 48 4.50 16.30 4.04
C ASP A 48 3.18 16.72 4.67
N ALA A 49 2.11 16.81 3.88
CA ALA A 49 0.76 17.11 4.39
C ALA A 49 0.22 15.98 5.28
N LEU A 50 0.41 14.73 4.85
CA LEU A 50 0.05 13.55 5.64
C LEU A 50 0.93 13.42 6.90
N ALA A 51 2.22 13.67 6.78
CA ALA A 51 3.16 13.62 7.89
C ALA A 51 2.82 14.64 9.00
N ARG A 52 2.35 15.83 8.63
CA ARG A 52 1.89 16.85 9.61
C ARG A 52 0.71 16.37 10.45
N ILE A 53 -0.20 15.55 9.90
CA ILE A 53 -1.28 14.93 10.69
C ILE A 53 -0.70 14.05 11.80
N ALA A 54 0.39 13.33 11.49
CA ALA A 54 1.10 12.48 12.44
C ALA A 54 2.08 13.25 13.36
N GLY A 55 2.07 14.58 13.33
CA GLY A 55 2.99 15.42 14.11
C GLY A 55 4.43 15.39 13.63
N LEU A 56 4.68 14.97 12.39
CA LEU A 56 6.00 14.92 11.78
C LEU A 56 6.24 16.12 10.87
N ASN A 57 7.45 16.66 10.94
CA ASN A 57 7.96 17.61 9.97
C ASN A 57 9.04 16.92 9.13
N ILE A 58 8.71 16.64 7.88
CA ILE A 58 9.59 15.95 6.94
C ILE A 58 10.05 16.90 5.84
N ASP A 59 11.18 16.59 5.22
CA ASP A 59 11.71 17.34 4.10
C ASP A 59 10.82 17.18 2.86
N ALA A 60 10.72 18.21 2.04
CA ALA A 60 9.91 18.21 0.82
C ALA A 60 10.41 17.23 -0.27
N SER A 61 11.64 16.72 -0.13
CA SER A 61 12.19 15.67 -1.00
C SER A 61 11.68 14.27 -0.67
N VAL A 62 10.97 14.09 0.46
CA VAL A 62 10.36 12.79 0.81
C VAL A 62 9.19 12.52 -0.12
N GLU A 63 9.26 11.43 -0.87
CA GLU A 63 8.24 11.05 -1.85
C GLU A 63 7.23 10.03 -1.32
N MET A 64 7.55 9.32 -0.22
CA MET A 64 6.72 8.20 0.25
C MET A 64 6.75 8.06 1.77
N LEU A 65 5.59 7.86 2.36
CA LEU A 65 5.44 7.35 3.71
C LEU A 65 5.21 5.83 3.65
N ILE A 66 5.76 5.08 4.59
CA ILE A 66 5.56 3.63 4.69
C ILE A 66 5.15 3.26 6.11
N ALA A 67 4.29 2.26 6.26
CA ALA A 67 3.87 1.78 7.58
C ALA A 67 3.63 0.28 7.58
N GLU A 68 4.07 -0.43 8.63
CA GLU A 68 3.62 -1.81 8.85
C GLU A 68 2.22 -1.80 9.48
N THR A 69 1.34 -2.64 8.94
CA THR A 69 -0.02 -2.79 9.44
C THR A 69 -0.55 -4.20 9.18
N ASP A 70 -1.78 -4.49 9.59
CA ASP A 70 -2.42 -5.78 9.30
C ASP A 70 -3.20 -5.77 7.98
N ALA A 71 -3.59 -6.96 7.52
CA ALA A 71 -4.26 -7.13 6.24
C ALA A 71 -5.66 -6.50 6.18
N ASN A 72 -6.31 -6.28 7.33
CA ASN A 72 -7.67 -5.70 7.39
C ASN A 72 -7.64 -4.18 7.58
N ASP A 73 -6.46 -3.57 7.60
CA ASP A 73 -6.34 -2.13 7.73
C ASP A 73 -6.97 -1.42 6.53
N PRO A 74 -7.76 -0.34 6.73
CA PRO A 74 -8.32 0.45 5.63
C PRO A 74 -7.30 0.89 4.58
N PHE A 75 -6.07 1.21 4.98
CA PHE A 75 -5.01 1.53 4.03
C PHE A 75 -4.63 0.36 3.11
N VAL A 76 -4.93 -0.87 3.49
CA VAL A 76 -4.69 -2.08 2.67
C VAL A 76 -5.92 -2.41 1.82
N GLN A 77 -7.12 -2.17 2.35
CA GLN A 77 -8.37 -2.61 1.75
C GLN A 77 -9.00 -1.60 0.79
N GLU A 78 -8.71 -0.30 0.97
CA GLU A 78 -9.31 0.76 0.18
C GLU A 78 -8.28 1.41 -0.75
N GLU A 79 -8.70 1.76 -1.97
CA GLU A 79 -7.89 2.56 -2.88
C GLU A 79 -7.77 4.00 -2.35
N GLN A 80 -6.57 4.42 -2.01
CA GLN A 80 -6.35 5.67 -1.28
C GLN A 80 -5.75 6.80 -2.10
N MET A 81 -5.07 6.50 -3.20
CA MET A 81 -4.42 7.48 -4.10
C MET A 81 -3.58 8.53 -3.36
N MET A 82 -2.82 8.09 -2.36
CA MET A 82 -1.94 8.90 -1.52
C MET A 82 -0.54 8.28 -1.44
N PRO A 83 0.52 9.08 -1.19
CA PRO A 83 1.89 8.58 -1.09
C PRO A 83 2.17 7.94 0.28
N LEU A 84 1.32 7.03 0.70
CA LEU A 84 1.45 6.19 1.89
C LEU A 84 1.30 4.72 1.46
N LEU A 85 2.35 3.93 1.67
CA LEU A 85 2.37 2.52 1.33
C LEU A 85 2.22 1.65 2.58
N PRO A 86 1.09 0.97 2.76
CA PRO A 86 0.92 -0.01 3.82
C PRO A 86 1.73 -1.28 3.51
N ILE A 87 2.32 -1.88 4.53
CA ILE A 87 3.13 -3.10 4.41
C ILE A 87 2.57 -4.15 5.36
N VAL A 88 2.12 -5.25 4.80
CA VAL A 88 1.60 -6.38 5.55
C VAL A 88 2.63 -7.51 5.53
N ARG A 89 2.97 -8.06 6.70
CA ARG A 89 3.84 -9.22 6.79
C ARG A 89 3.05 -10.50 6.62
N ALA A 90 3.65 -11.42 5.87
CA ALA A 90 3.15 -12.78 5.72
C ALA A 90 4.23 -13.77 6.22
N ASN A 91 3.80 -14.89 6.78
CA ASN A 91 4.71 -15.93 7.28
C ASN A 91 5.39 -16.70 6.14
N ASP A 92 4.67 -16.83 5.03
CA ASP A 92 5.14 -17.54 3.83
C ASP A 92 4.49 -16.97 2.56
N PHE A 93 4.88 -17.53 1.42
CA PHE A 93 4.37 -17.10 0.12
C PHE A 93 2.87 -17.39 -0.04
N SER A 94 2.38 -18.50 0.45
CA SER A 94 0.97 -18.89 0.32
C SER A 94 0.06 -17.92 1.07
N GLN A 95 0.44 -17.57 2.31
CA GLN A 95 -0.27 -16.54 3.07
C GLN A 95 -0.22 -15.18 2.39
N GLY A 96 0.97 -14.77 1.88
CA GLY A 96 1.12 -13.51 1.16
C GLY A 96 0.24 -13.45 -0.09
N LEU A 97 0.17 -14.54 -0.85
CA LEU A 97 -0.69 -14.65 -2.02
C LEU A 97 -2.18 -14.58 -1.66
N SER A 98 -2.59 -15.24 -0.57
CA SER A 98 -3.98 -15.18 -0.07
C SER A 98 -4.37 -13.75 0.32
N ILE A 99 -3.49 -13.05 1.06
CA ILE A 99 -3.71 -11.64 1.45
C ILE A 99 -3.82 -10.77 0.20
N ALA A 100 -2.91 -10.91 -0.76
CA ALA A 100 -2.91 -10.11 -1.99
C ALA A 100 -4.22 -10.30 -2.79
N LYS A 101 -4.71 -11.54 -2.90
CA LYS A 101 -5.99 -11.83 -3.57
C LYS A 101 -7.18 -11.22 -2.86
N GLN A 102 -7.21 -11.26 -1.54
CA GLN A 102 -8.29 -10.66 -0.74
C GLN A 102 -8.31 -9.15 -0.89
N SER A 103 -7.14 -8.50 -0.86
CA SER A 103 -7.01 -7.04 -0.95
C SER A 103 -7.22 -6.50 -2.38
N GLU A 104 -7.21 -7.37 -3.39
CA GLU A 104 -7.45 -7.01 -4.79
C GLU A 104 -8.94 -6.86 -5.11
N HIS A 105 -9.81 -7.39 -4.28
CA HIS A 105 -11.29 -7.29 -4.33
C HIS A 105 -11.95 -7.70 -5.65
N GLY A 106 -11.23 -8.23 -6.61
CA GLY A 106 -11.74 -8.60 -7.94
C GLY A 106 -11.69 -7.47 -8.97
N ASP A 107 -11.01 -6.36 -8.67
CA ASP A 107 -10.81 -5.22 -9.57
C ASP A 107 -9.93 -5.56 -10.78
N LYS A 108 -9.08 -6.57 -10.65
CA LYS A 108 -8.22 -7.12 -11.72
C LYS A 108 -7.34 -6.09 -12.41
N HIS A 109 -6.90 -5.08 -11.67
CA HIS A 109 -6.14 -3.97 -12.24
C HIS A 109 -4.67 -4.35 -12.44
N SER A 110 -3.89 -4.43 -11.38
CA SER A 110 -2.45 -4.70 -11.47
C SER A 110 -1.90 -5.40 -10.24
N ALA A 111 -0.94 -6.29 -10.48
CA ALA A 111 -0.16 -6.93 -9.43
C ALA A 111 1.31 -7.00 -9.81
N MET A 112 2.20 -7.07 -8.82
CA MET A 112 3.61 -7.25 -9.05
C MET A 112 4.24 -8.22 -8.06
N ILE A 113 5.32 -8.86 -8.48
CA ILE A 113 6.12 -9.73 -7.64
C ILE A 113 7.62 -9.46 -7.82
N HIS A 114 8.34 -9.40 -6.72
CA HIS A 114 9.79 -9.35 -6.70
C HIS A 114 10.34 -10.64 -6.09
N THR A 115 10.88 -11.53 -6.90
CA THR A 115 11.43 -12.83 -6.47
C THR A 115 12.33 -13.40 -7.54
N MET A 116 13.24 -14.30 -7.15
CA MET A 116 14.03 -15.12 -8.07
C MET A 116 13.42 -16.52 -8.26
N ASN A 117 12.32 -16.84 -7.58
CA ASN A 117 11.64 -18.12 -7.71
C ASN A 117 10.60 -18.08 -8.84
N VAL A 118 10.94 -18.68 -9.99
CA VAL A 118 10.09 -18.68 -11.20
C VAL A 118 8.76 -19.39 -10.97
N ALA A 119 8.72 -20.44 -10.14
CA ALA A 119 7.47 -21.15 -9.84
C ALA A 119 6.49 -20.22 -9.08
N ARG A 120 6.98 -19.45 -8.11
CA ARG A 120 6.17 -18.44 -7.39
C ARG A 120 5.70 -17.31 -8.29
N MET A 121 6.54 -16.87 -9.23
CA MET A 121 6.12 -15.87 -10.24
C MET A 121 4.93 -16.38 -11.06
N THR A 122 5.00 -17.63 -11.51
CA THR A 122 3.95 -18.27 -12.32
C THR A 122 2.68 -18.46 -11.50
N GLU A 123 2.80 -19.00 -10.30
CA GLU A 123 1.68 -19.23 -9.37
C GLU A 123 0.95 -17.93 -9.05
N MET A 124 1.68 -16.87 -8.70
CA MET A 124 1.06 -15.57 -8.41
C MET A 124 0.39 -14.97 -9.64
N GLY A 125 1.02 -15.03 -10.82
CA GLY A 125 0.45 -14.50 -12.05
C GLY A 125 -0.86 -15.19 -12.44
N GLN A 126 -0.94 -16.52 -12.24
CA GLN A 126 -2.16 -17.28 -12.46
C GLN A 126 -3.25 -16.98 -11.41
N ALA A 127 -2.83 -16.81 -10.15
CA ALA A 127 -3.76 -16.62 -9.04
C ALA A 127 -4.38 -15.22 -8.99
N MET A 128 -3.61 -14.17 -9.34
CA MET A 128 -4.08 -12.78 -9.30
C MET A 128 -5.02 -12.44 -10.46
N ASP A 129 -4.80 -13.04 -11.64
CA ASP A 129 -5.65 -12.83 -12.84
C ASP A 129 -5.89 -11.33 -13.14
N THR A 130 -4.84 -10.52 -13.02
CA THR A 130 -4.89 -9.06 -13.23
C THR A 130 -4.56 -8.69 -14.67
N THR A 131 -5.07 -7.55 -15.14
CA THR A 131 -4.79 -7.00 -16.48
C THR A 131 -3.31 -6.77 -16.69
N MET A 132 -2.61 -6.34 -15.64
CA MET A 132 -1.17 -6.09 -15.67
C MET A 132 -0.49 -6.88 -14.56
N PHE A 133 0.52 -7.69 -14.92
CA PHE A 133 1.34 -8.43 -13.96
C PHE A 133 2.82 -8.18 -14.21
N VAL A 134 3.48 -7.51 -13.28
CA VAL A 134 4.89 -7.12 -13.40
C VAL A 134 5.78 -8.02 -12.56
N LYS A 135 6.91 -8.46 -13.12
CA LYS A 135 7.92 -9.30 -12.46
C LYS A 135 9.23 -8.53 -12.33
N ASN A 136 9.71 -8.38 -11.11
CA ASN A 136 11.02 -7.77 -10.80
C ASN A 136 11.23 -6.38 -11.43
N GLY A 137 10.17 -5.60 -11.56
CA GLY A 137 10.20 -4.26 -12.13
C GLY A 137 9.21 -3.31 -11.44
N PRO A 138 9.29 -2.03 -11.72
CA PRO A 138 8.29 -1.06 -11.23
C PRO A 138 6.95 -1.29 -11.94
N CYS A 139 5.85 -0.96 -11.26
CA CYS A 139 4.50 -1.09 -11.84
C CYS A 139 4.36 -0.34 -13.17
N MET A 140 5.01 0.81 -13.31
CA MET A 140 5.02 1.63 -14.52
C MET A 140 5.63 0.92 -15.75
N ALA A 141 6.47 -0.09 -15.56
CA ALA A 141 7.01 -0.89 -16.66
C ALA A 141 5.92 -1.61 -17.47
N GLY A 142 4.81 -1.98 -16.81
CA GLY A 142 3.65 -2.58 -17.47
C GLY A 142 2.89 -1.63 -18.40
N LEU A 143 3.08 -0.34 -18.22
CA LEU A 143 2.50 0.72 -19.08
C LEU A 143 3.43 1.11 -20.26
N GLY A 144 4.56 0.45 -20.42
CA GLY A 144 5.55 0.79 -21.43
C GLY A 144 6.32 2.09 -21.13
N MET A 145 6.20 2.63 -19.94
CA MET A 145 6.86 3.87 -19.51
C MET A 145 8.00 3.52 -18.54
N GLY A 146 9.06 2.99 -19.04
CA GLY A 146 10.20 2.68 -18.22
C GLY A 146 11.11 1.65 -18.89
N GLY A 147 12.09 2.16 -19.52
CA GLY A 147 13.24 1.43 -19.99
C GLY A 147 14.44 1.78 -19.16
#